data_97c2da397666b636ba6c9243e06eb76d
#
_entry.id   97c2da397666b636ba6c9243e06eb76d
#
_cell.length_a   1.000
_cell.length_b   1.000
_cell.length_c   1.000
_cell.angle_alpha   90.00
_cell.angle_beta   90.00
_cell.angle_gamma   90.00
#
_symmetry.space_group_name_H-M   'P 1'
#
loop_
_entity.id
_entity.type
_entity.pdbx_description
1 polymer ?
#
loop_
_entity_poly.entity_id
_entity_poly.type
_entity_poly.pdbx_seq_one_letter_code
_entity_poly.pdbx_strand_id
1 'polypeptide(L)'
;MTNNNLLNYIKDVLNNKPEGWLSTTTHRLDIYNEALAKVQFLELFETLYNDNNSETSALDNLPTAYDYIRLGHPLSCVLEWSIAKLNNISAQNVISFDSQTVPILAVLRKNLLDNKNTQINYIGQLPEVFNNDIIKSVYGYNFELNQIKNINDISDFDGSTIFIAEDKHIRATNLINTVDFHINLHGPLGSILIINESENDHYISDIQHVRRRETVAMTPSNTLLALQALANQANYNTPESNQQNKTAVLDAIKTVTGSNTKALVASSGLSIQYAILMGLIDDAKQNHKGKDIKIVVPPNCYGGTNDQARRVAACIDNVSIVDLLVDGDNDMVQSIDNVLNTIATQDAVPLIIAEIPTNPRVEVPDLIQLKAALTKVRQTPNGQNAIDPVFILDQTFCPNVQFLGEDKILASVRTISFASGSKFPSGGQCTAGYCIGNSKTFDLIEKIEQHLLLCDNEATALQYQILAKQLPSMNQRIADAYTNTRDFVTFIQETLPDAKINFVSEELASQGFTPSVFSLDLPTKGNTDEEKETYKRALNLKLINLMITEIPDQSKFCVSYGQLKGCYWTIPATSTQGTTKEGDKDYIVRASLSPNLDLELHKKVFKDFVNNL
;
A
#
# COMPACT_ATOMS: atom_id res chain seq x y z
N MET A 1 23.31 29.99 8.98
CA MET A 1 23.22 30.24 7.52
C MET A 1 21.90 30.97 7.27
N THR A 2 21.85 31.90 6.34
CA THR A 2 20.61 32.65 6.05
C THR A 2 19.63 31.78 5.27
N ASN A 3 18.32 31.98 5.44
CA ASN A 3 17.27 31.28 4.69
C ASN A 3 17.51 31.32 3.16
N ASN A 4 18.13 32.39 2.66
CA ASN A 4 18.47 32.53 1.25
C ASN A 4 19.50 31.50 0.77
N ASN A 5 20.48 31.11 1.59
CA ASN A 5 21.48 30.09 1.19
C ASN A 5 20.81 28.72 1.06
N LEU A 6 19.90 28.37 1.96
CA LEU A 6 19.12 27.14 1.87
C LEU A 6 18.30 27.11 0.59
N LEU A 7 17.51 28.16 0.30
CA LEU A 7 16.66 28.20 -0.88
C LEU A 7 17.45 28.17 -2.20
N ASN A 8 18.63 28.81 -2.25
CA ASN A 8 19.50 28.72 -3.41
C ASN A 8 20.05 27.30 -3.61
N TYR A 9 20.53 26.67 -2.52
CA TYR A 9 20.97 25.28 -2.60
C TYR A 9 19.87 24.34 -3.11
N ILE A 10 18.63 24.51 -2.63
CA ILE A 10 17.49 23.72 -3.13
C ILE A 10 17.25 23.97 -4.62
N LYS A 11 17.39 25.19 -5.13
CA LYS A 11 17.32 25.47 -6.59
C LYS A 11 18.35 24.68 -7.36
N ASP A 12 19.59 24.65 -6.88
CA ASP A 12 20.68 23.94 -7.53
C ASP A 12 20.44 22.42 -7.51
N VAL A 13 19.97 21.89 -6.37
CA VAL A 13 19.55 20.47 -6.25
C VAL A 13 18.44 20.13 -7.24
N LEU A 14 17.42 21.00 -7.40
CA LEU A 14 16.31 20.74 -8.33
C LEU A 14 16.76 20.79 -9.79
N ASN A 15 17.72 21.65 -10.13
CA ASN A 15 18.28 21.71 -11.48
C ASN A 15 19.12 20.46 -11.81
N ASN A 16 19.80 19.90 -10.82
CA ASN A 16 20.74 18.79 -10.96
C ASN A 16 20.17 17.44 -10.47
N LYS A 17 18.88 17.38 -10.08
CA LYS A 17 18.28 16.17 -9.54
C LYS A 17 18.39 14.96 -10.47
N PRO A 18 18.73 13.77 -9.97
CA PRO A 18 18.70 12.54 -10.75
C PRO A 18 17.30 12.27 -11.32
N GLU A 19 17.22 11.72 -12.53
CA GLU A 19 15.93 11.31 -13.14
C GLU A 19 15.20 10.28 -12.28
N GLY A 20 15.94 9.38 -11.62
CA GLY A 20 15.40 8.36 -10.72
C GLY A 20 14.60 8.92 -9.55
N TRP A 21 14.80 10.18 -9.14
CA TRP A 21 14.04 10.82 -8.07
C TRP A 21 12.58 11.09 -8.43
N LEU A 22 12.22 11.07 -9.71
CA LEU A 22 10.84 11.18 -10.20
C LEU A 22 10.17 9.81 -10.36
N SER A 23 10.88 8.72 -10.14
CA SER A 23 10.33 7.38 -10.20
C SER A 23 9.27 7.16 -9.13
N THR A 24 8.14 6.57 -9.53
CA THR A 24 6.98 6.35 -8.65
C THR A 24 6.88 4.91 -8.12
N THR A 25 7.95 4.12 -8.26
CA THR A 25 8.02 2.72 -7.82
C THR A 25 9.42 2.34 -7.34
N THR A 26 10.01 3.12 -6.43
CA THR A 26 11.32 2.81 -5.83
C THR A 26 11.17 2.01 -4.55
N HIS A 27 12.17 1.15 -4.28
CA HIS A 27 12.26 0.34 -3.07
C HIS A 27 13.73 0.31 -2.60
N ARG A 28 13.90 0.38 -1.30
CA ARG A 28 15.17 0.12 -0.62
C ARG A 28 15.00 -1.05 0.35
N LEU A 29 15.74 -2.13 0.12
CA LEU A 29 15.50 -3.42 0.79
C LEU A 29 16.61 -3.85 1.76
N ASP A 30 17.67 -3.08 1.84
CA ASP A 30 18.73 -3.24 2.85
C ASP A 30 18.36 -2.67 4.23
N ILE A 31 17.18 -2.04 4.34
CA ILE A 31 16.67 -1.41 5.55
C ILE A 31 15.27 -1.94 5.87
N TYR A 32 15.13 -2.49 7.08
CA TYR A 32 13.86 -2.94 7.63
C TYR A 32 13.28 -2.00 8.69
N ASN A 33 14.03 -0.97 9.12
CA ASN A 33 13.55 0.07 10.01
C ASN A 33 13.22 1.33 9.19
N GLU A 34 11.96 1.66 9.12
CA GLU A 34 11.43 2.78 8.32
C GLU A 34 12.06 4.14 8.70
N ALA A 35 12.34 4.35 9.98
CA ALA A 35 12.96 5.58 10.46
C ALA A 35 14.41 5.73 10.00
N LEU A 36 15.18 4.63 9.95
CA LEU A 36 16.59 4.67 9.53
C LEU A 36 16.76 5.09 8.07
N ALA A 37 15.84 4.70 7.19
CA ALA A 37 15.94 5.02 5.77
C ALA A 37 15.97 6.53 5.52
N LYS A 38 15.06 7.28 6.14
CA LYS A 38 15.02 8.74 6.07
C LYS A 38 16.25 9.36 6.72
N VAL A 39 16.65 8.86 7.89
CA VAL A 39 17.81 9.39 8.64
C VAL A 39 19.08 9.26 7.83
N GLN A 40 19.40 8.07 7.32
CA GLN A 40 20.63 7.84 6.53
C GLN A 40 20.67 8.68 5.25
N PHE A 41 19.56 8.79 4.54
CA PHE A 41 19.49 9.65 3.36
C PHE A 41 19.79 11.10 3.74
N LEU A 42 19.14 11.60 4.79
CA LEU A 42 19.27 13.01 5.20
C LEU A 42 20.63 13.35 5.81
N GLU A 43 21.29 12.44 6.52
CA GLU A 43 22.65 12.64 7.03
C GLU A 43 23.64 12.87 5.88
N LEU A 44 23.54 12.07 4.82
CA LEU A 44 24.38 12.23 3.63
C LEU A 44 23.98 13.48 2.82
N PHE A 45 22.69 13.77 2.68
CA PHE A 45 22.21 14.99 2.02
C PHE A 45 22.63 16.25 2.77
N GLU A 46 22.62 16.24 4.11
CA GLU A 46 23.11 17.33 4.95
C GLU A 46 24.62 17.58 4.74
N THR A 47 25.39 16.50 4.56
CA THR A 47 26.83 16.62 4.22
C THR A 47 26.99 17.34 2.89
N LEU A 48 26.24 16.95 1.86
CA LEU A 48 26.26 17.64 0.56
C LEU A 48 25.88 19.12 0.68
N TYR A 49 24.88 19.42 1.49
CA TYR A 49 24.47 20.80 1.77
C TYR A 49 25.58 21.63 2.44
N ASN A 50 26.25 21.06 3.43
CA ASN A 50 27.34 21.73 4.14
C ASN A 50 28.55 21.97 3.25
N ASP A 51 28.81 21.07 2.31
CA ASP A 51 29.87 21.16 1.30
C ASP A 51 29.47 22.01 0.08
N ASN A 52 28.22 22.51 0.06
CA ASN A 52 27.60 23.21 -1.07
C ASN A 52 27.72 22.42 -2.39
N ASN A 53 27.61 21.09 -2.30
CA ASN A 53 27.71 20.17 -3.44
C ASN A 53 26.28 19.74 -3.86
N SER A 54 25.88 20.14 -5.07
CA SER A 54 24.61 19.77 -5.69
C SER A 54 24.79 19.08 -7.04
N GLU A 55 25.98 18.54 -7.33
CA GLU A 55 26.24 17.84 -8.58
C GLU A 55 25.37 16.59 -8.71
N THR A 56 24.87 16.33 -9.92
CA THR A 56 24.00 15.18 -10.21
C THR A 56 24.62 13.86 -9.76
N SER A 57 25.94 13.68 -9.98
CA SER A 57 26.66 12.47 -9.56
C SER A 57 26.70 12.28 -8.04
N ALA A 58 26.81 13.37 -7.28
CA ALA A 58 26.78 13.31 -5.83
C ALA A 58 25.37 12.99 -5.30
N LEU A 59 24.34 13.57 -5.91
CA LEU A 59 22.95 13.30 -5.59
C LEU A 59 22.51 11.87 -5.95
N ASP A 60 23.01 11.34 -7.07
CA ASP A 60 22.71 9.99 -7.54
C ASP A 60 23.35 8.89 -6.65
N ASN A 61 24.46 9.21 -6.01
CA ASN A 61 25.13 8.33 -5.06
C ASN A 61 24.44 8.26 -3.68
N LEU A 62 23.42 9.09 -3.41
CA LEU A 62 22.64 9.00 -2.19
C LEU A 62 21.81 7.71 -2.21
N PRO A 63 21.62 7.03 -1.05
CA PRO A 63 20.76 5.85 -0.98
C PRO A 63 19.32 6.20 -1.31
N THR A 64 18.52 5.24 -1.75
CA THR A 64 17.07 5.42 -1.83
C THR A 64 16.51 5.77 -0.45
N ALA A 65 15.69 6.82 -0.36
CA ALA A 65 15.33 7.45 0.92
C ALA A 65 14.50 6.57 1.84
N TYR A 66 13.66 5.68 1.30
CA TYR A 66 12.81 4.79 2.07
C TYR A 66 12.82 3.37 1.50
N ASP A 67 12.43 2.40 2.32
CA ASP A 67 12.24 1.02 1.89
C ASP A 67 11.08 0.86 0.90
N TYR A 68 10.09 1.77 0.93
CA TYR A 68 8.93 1.72 0.07
C TYR A 68 8.42 3.12 -0.30
N ILE A 69 8.10 3.33 -1.58
CA ILE A 69 7.69 4.64 -2.14
C ILE A 69 6.48 5.27 -1.44
N ARG A 70 5.54 4.49 -0.88
CA ARG A 70 4.40 5.03 -0.14
C ARG A 70 4.80 5.78 1.13
N LEU A 71 5.90 5.36 1.77
CA LEU A 71 6.45 6.07 2.93
C LEU A 71 7.12 7.38 2.54
N GLY A 72 7.70 7.43 1.36
CA GLY A 72 8.40 8.58 0.86
C GLY A 72 9.45 8.21 -0.19
N HIS A 73 10.13 9.22 -0.66
CA HIS A 73 11.12 9.17 -1.73
C HIS A 73 12.11 10.33 -1.56
N PRO A 74 13.23 10.39 -2.32
CA PRO A 74 14.23 11.44 -2.16
C PRO A 74 13.66 12.86 -2.14
N LEU A 75 12.77 13.21 -3.07
CA LEU A 75 12.18 14.56 -3.09
C LEU A 75 11.34 14.85 -1.84
N SER A 76 10.55 13.88 -1.32
CA SER A 76 9.80 14.11 -0.09
C SER A 76 10.71 14.32 1.12
N CYS A 77 11.83 13.58 1.20
CA CYS A 77 12.83 13.79 2.24
C CYS A 77 13.45 15.19 2.16
N VAL A 78 13.80 15.65 0.94
CA VAL A 78 14.35 17.00 0.72
C VAL A 78 13.32 18.09 1.09
N LEU A 79 12.03 17.91 0.76
CA LEU A 79 10.97 18.83 1.14
C LEU A 79 10.82 18.89 2.67
N GLU A 80 10.67 17.73 3.31
CA GLU A 80 10.52 17.60 4.77
C GLU A 80 11.72 18.17 5.50
N TRP A 81 12.94 17.93 5.03
CA TRP A 81 14.17 18.52 5.53
C TRP A 81 14.23 20.05 5.35
N SER A 82 13.82 20.55 4.19
CA SER A 82 13.83 21.99 3.91
C SER A 82 12.88 22.75 4.83
N ILE A 83 11.67 22.22 5.02
CA ILE A 83 10.68 22.79 5.96
C ILE A 83 11.20 22.74 7.40
N ALA A 84 11.81 21.63 7.80
CA ALA A 84 12.39 21.48 9.13
C ALA A 84 13.51 22.50 9.38
N LYS A 85 14.42 22.71 8.42
CA LYS A 85 15.48 23.73 8.51
C LYS A 85 14.93 25.14 8.64
N LEU A 86 13.88 25.47 7.89
CA LEU A 86 13.24 26.79 7.96
C LEU A 86 12.55 27.04 9.30
N ASN A 87 12.10 25.98 9.99
CA ASN A 87 11.42 26.05 11.29
C ASN A 87 12.35 25.74 12.47
N ASN A 88 13.61 25.40 12.21
CA ASN A 88 14.61 25.02 13.21
C ASN A 88 14.16 23.84 14.09
N ILE A 89 13.59 22.81 13.46
CA ILE A 89 13.15 21.54 14.08
C ILE A 89 13.83 20.34 13.41
N SER A 90 13.62 19.13 13.95
CA SER A 90 14.10 17.89 13.34
C SER A 90 13.33 17.57 12.07
N ALA A 91 14.01 17.07 11.03
CA ALA A 91 13.37 16.60 9.81
C ALA A 91 12.43 15.39 10.04
N GLN A 92 12.60 14.66 11.14
CA GLN A 92 11.68 13.58 11.52
C GLN A 92 10.29 14.09 11.89
N ASN A 93 10.21 15.33 12.40
CA ASN A 93 8.98 15.97 12.84
C ASN A 93 8.16 16.57 11.68
N VAL A 94 8.66 16.49 10.44
CA VAL A 94 7.94 16.95 9.24
C VAL A 94 7.59 15.75 8.37
N ILE A 95 6.31 15.59 8.04
CA ILE A 95 5.79 14.45 7.28
C ILE A 95 4.84 14.97 6.19
N SER A 96 5.17 14.73 4.93
CA SER A 96 4.36 15.14 3.77
C SER A 96 3.41 14.03 3.33
N PHE A 97 2.19 14.40 2.93
CA PHE A 97 1.13 13.49 2.50
C PHE A 97 0.55 13.93 1.16
N ASP A 98 0.14 12.97 0.34
CA ASP A 98 -0.68 13.27 -0.85
C ASP A 98 -2.11 13.68 -0.47
N SER A 99 -2.62 13.16 0.64
CA SER A 99 -3.93 13.45 1.21
C SER A 99 -3.90 14.69 2.12
N GLN A 100 -4.99 15.45 2.12
CA GLN A 100 -5.23 16.58 3.04
C GLN A 100 -5.89 16.13 4.36
N THR A 101 -6.58 15.00 4.37
CA THR A 101 -7.37 14.54 5.53
C THR A 101 -6.68 13.45 6.33
N VAL A 102 -5.95 12.53 5.69
CA VAL A 102 -5.31 11.42 6.41
C VAL A 102 -4.33 11.86 7.50
N PRO A 103 -3.52 12.93 7.37
CA PRO A 103 -2.70 13.37 8.51
C PRO A 103 -3.53 13.77 9.74
N ILE A 104 -4.71 14.34 9.54
CA ILE A 104 -5.64 14.64 10.65
C ILE A 104 -6.11 13.33 11.29
N LEU A 105 -6.57 12.38 10.46
CA LEU A 105 -7.04 11.07 10.93
C LEU A 105 -5.94 10.28 11.65
N ALA A 106 -4.69 10.41 11.22
CA ALA A 106 -3.54 9.74 11.84
C ALA A 106 -3.31 10.22 13.28
N VAL A 107 -3.37 11.53 13.51
CA VAL A 107 -3.25 12.10 14.86
C VAL A 107 -4.45 11.70 15.71
N LEU A 108 -5.68 11.84 15.19
CA LEU A 108 -6.91 11.45 15.89
C LEU A 108 -6.89 9.99 16.32
N ARG A 109 -6.41 9.09 15.44
CA ARG A 109 -6.27 7.67 15.75
C ARG A 109 -5.30 7.43 16.90
N LYS A 110 -4.13 8.05 16.87
CA LYS A 110 -3.14 7.91 17.94
C LYS A 110 -3.69 8.44 19.26
N ASN A 111 -4.38 9.56 19.24
CA ASN A 111 -5.04 10.12 20.42
C ASN A 111 -6.13 9.17 20.97
N LEU A 112 -6.92 8.53 20.10
CA LEU A 112 -7.88 7.52 20.52
C LEU A 112 -7.20 6.37 21.27
N LEU A 113 -6.11 5.82 20.69
CA LEU A 113 -5.36 4.72 21.29
C LEU A 113 -4.70 5.09 22.62
N ASP A 114 -4.28 6.33 22.76
CA ASP A 114 -3.65 6.88 23.97
C ASP A 114 -4.69 7.43 24.98
N ASN A 115 -5.99 7.35 24.68
CA ASN A 115 -7.09 7.95 25.47
C ASN A 115 -6.89 9.45 25.72
N LYS A 116 -6.38 10.17 24.73
CA LYS A 116 -6.06 11.60 24.82
C LYS A 116 -7.19 12.44 24.21
N ASN A 117 -7.67 13.45 24.93
CA ASN A 117 -8.63 14.41 24.40
C ASN A 117 -8.00 15.17 23.23
N THR A 118 -8.81 15.59 22.28
CA THR A 118 -8.32 16.31 21.10
C THR A 118 -9.17 17.52 20.78
N GLN A 119 -8.53 18.67 20.57
CA GLN A 119 -9.14 19.82 19.92
C GLN A 119 -8.50 20.07 18.55
N ILE A 120 -9.34 20.39 17.58
CA ILE A 120 -8.92 20.82 16.24
C ILE A 120 -9.30 22.29 16.09
N ASN A 121 -8.30 23.13 15.91
CA ASN A 121 -8.48 24.56 15.62
C ASN A 121 -8.11 24.81 14.15
N TYR A 122 -8.93 25.56 13.41
CA TYR A 122 -8.65 25.80 12.01
C TYR A 122 -8.96 27.23 11.58
N ILE A 123 -8.19 27.70 10.58
CA ILE A 123 -8.41 28.99 9.90
C ILE A 123 -8.84 28.73 8.47
N GLY A 124 -9.84 29.48 7.99
CA GLY A 124 -10.40 29.31 6.65
C GLY A 124 -11.42 28.18 6.60
N GLN A 125 -11.22 27.22 5.71
CA GLN A 125 -12.10 26.07 5.52
C GLN A 125 -11.32 24.77 5.68
N LEU A 126 -11.98 23.76 6.25
CA LEU A 126 -11.49 22.40 6.23
C LEU A 126 -11.65 21.82 4.80
N PRO A 127 -10.93 20.76 4.45
CA PRO A 127 -11.15 20.06 3.19
C PRO A 127 -12.65 19.73 3.00
N GLU A 128 -13.18 19.95 1.80
CA GLU A 128 -14.60 19.72 1.51
C GLU A 128 -15.05 18.29 1.85
N VAL A 129 -14.12 17.35 1.71
CA VAL A 129 -14.34 15.92 1.99
C VAL A 129 -14.27 15.57 3.48
N PHE A 130 -13.86 16.49 4.35
CA PHE A 130 -13.79 16.28 5.81
C PHE A 130 -15.19 16.20 6.42
N ASN A 131 -15.64 15.00 6.73
CA ASN A 131 -16.96 14.74 7.28
C ASN A 131 -16.87 14.41 8.78
N ASN A 132 -17.16 15.41 9.62
CA ASN A 132 -17.12 15.29 11.08
C ASN A 132 -18.02 14.17 11.63
N ASP A 133 -19.22 14.00 11.07
CA ASP A 133 -20.19 13.01 11.57
C ASP A 133 -19.71 11.58 11.30
N ILE A 134 -19.18 11.33 10.10
CA ILE A 134 -18.61 10.02 9.76
C ILE A 134 -17.36 9.74 10.58
N ILE A 135 -16.48 10.73 10.75
CA ILE A 135 -15.25 10.56 11.54
C ILE A 135 -15.58 10.19 12.98
N LYS A 136 -16.61 10.79 13.58
CA LYS A 136 -17.04 10.46 14.94
C LYS A 136 -17.79 9.13 15.02
N SER A 137 -18.75 8.88 14.12
CA SER A 137 -19.66 7.74 14.23
C SER A 137 -19.06 6.43 13.71
N VAL A 138 -18.25 6.47 12.66
CA VAL A 138 -17.68 5.27 12.01
C VAL A 138 -16.27 4.99 12.52
N TYR A 139 -15.38 6.00 12.48
CA TYR A 139 -13.99 5.86 12.95
C TYR A 139 -13.88 5.86 14.49
N GLY A 140 -14.90 6.37 15.19
CA GLY A 140 -14.90 6.44 16.64
C GLY A 140 -14.01 7.54 17.22
N TYR A 141 -13.50 8.46 16.40
CA TYR A 141 -12.63 9.52 16.86
C TYR A 141 -13.43 10.61 17.56
N ASN A 142 -12.99 11.02 18.73
CA ASN A 142 -13.62 12.08 19.51
C ASN A 142 -12.72 13.33 19.53
N PHE A 143 -13.29 14.47 19.16
CA PHE A 143 -12.59 15.75 19.14
C PHE A 143 -13.54 16.94 19.18
N GLU A 144 -13.03 18.07 19.65
CA GLU A 144 -13.66 19.39 19.54
C GLU A 144 -13.19 20.07 18.24
N LEU A 145 -14.07 20.81 17.58
CA LEU A 145 -13.79 21.49 16.32
C LEU A 145 -14.07 22.98 16.43
N ASN A 146 -13.03 23.81 16.32
CA ASN A 146 -13.09 25.24 16.56
C ASN A 146 -12.58 26.04 15.36
N GLN A 147 -13.43 26.86 14.75
CA GLN A 147 -12.98 27.83 13.77
C GLN A 147 -12.47 29.10 14.46
N ILE A 148 -11.24 29.48 14.16
CA ILE A 148 -10.58 30.65 14.76
C ILE A 148 -10.16 31.67 13.70
N LYS A 149 -9.86 32.90 14.11
CA LYS A 149 -9.38 33.93 13.19
C LYS A 149 -7.87 34.10 13.20
N ASN A 150 -7.25 33.79 14.32
CA ASN A 150 -5.80 33.92 14.50
C ASN A 150 -5.28 32.73 15.30
N ILE A 151 -4.10 32.21 14.95
CA ILE A 151 -3.46 31.11 15.69
C ILE A 151 -3.21 31.46 17.17
N ASN A 152 -2.99 32.74 17.47
CA ASN A 152 -2.81 33.22 18.86
C ASN A 152 -4.10 33.20 19.70
N ASP A 153 -5.26 32.88 19.09
CA ASP A 153 -6.52 32.71 19.82
C ASP A 153 -6.59 31.30 20.46
N ILE A 154 -5.64 30.40 20.16
CA ILE A 154 -5.57 29.07 20.74
C ILE A 154 -5.08 29.15 22.19
N SER A 155 -5.94 28.73 23.12
CA SER A 155 -5.60 28.60 24.53
C SER A 155 -5.01 27.24 24.87
N ASP A 156 -4.37 27.15 26.03
CA ASP A 156 -3.92 25.86 26.58
C ASP A 156 -5.10 24.90 26.71
N PHE A 157 -4.85 23.64 26.33
CA PHE A 157 -5.83 22.56 26.34
C PHE A 157 -5.28 21.33 27.04
N ASP A 158 -6.09 20.73 27.91
CA ASP A 158 -5.73 19.49 28.58
C ASP A 158 -5.97 18.30 27.63
N GLY A 159 -4.99 18.07 26.74
CA GLY A 159 -5.08 17.06 25.70
C GLY A 159 -4.10 17.32 24.56
N SER A 160 -4.55 17.07 23.35
CA SER A 160 -3.79 17.26 22.10
C SER A 160 -4.44 18.33 21.24
N THR A 161 -3.65 19.29 20.78
CA THR A 161 -4.09 20.40 19.94
C THR A 161 -3.59 20.26 18.52
N ILE A 162 -4.51 20.15 17.57
CA ILE A 162 -4.25 20.18 16.14
C ILE A 162 -4.62 21.55 15.58
N PHE A 163 -3.72 22.18 14.83
CA PHE A 163 -4.00 23.38 14.07
C PHE A 163 -3.97 23.12 12.57
N ILE A 164 -5.01 23.53 11.85
CA ILE A 164 -5.15 23.33 10.41
C ILE A 164 -5.29 24.68 9.71
N ALA A 165 -4.48 24.89 8.68
CA ALA A 165 -4.60 26.07 7.83
C ALA A 165 -4.33 25.72 6.35
N GLU A 166 -5.10 26.34 5.44
CA GLU A 166 -4.77 26.33 4.02
C GLU A 166 -3.68 27.37 3.75
N ASP A 167 -2.58 26.97 3.13
CA ASP A 167 -1.54 27.89 2.68
C ASP A 167 -1.18 27.62 1.20
N LYS A 168 -1.35 28.66 0.39
CA LYS A 168 -0.97 28.64 -1.03
C LYS A 168 0.53 28.74 -1.26
N HIS A 169 1.30 28.97 -0.18
CA HIS A 169 2.76 29.08 -0.23
C HIS A 169 3.39 27.97 0.60
N ILE A 170 4.42 27.36 0.09
CA ILE A 170 5.27 26.46 0.86
C ILE A 170 6.36 27.32 1.52
N ARG A 171 6.35 27.42 2.85
CA ARG A 171 7.23 28.30 3.62
C ARG A 171 7.39 27.82 5.06
N ALA A 172 8.19 28.54 5.86
CA ALA A 172 8.24 28.36 7.30
C ALA A 172 6.86 28.54 7.93
N THR A 173 6.51 27.68 8.86
CA THR A 173 5.27 27.74 9.65
C THR A 173 5.53 28.51 10.93
N ASN A 174 4.58 29.34 11.36
CA ASN A 174 4.65 29.99 12.66
C ASN A 174 4.25 28.98 13.75
N LEU A 175 5.23 28.29 14.32
CA LEU A 175 5.02 27.32 15.39
C LEU A 175 4.79 28.03 16.71
N ILE A 176 3.74 27.64 17.45
CA ILE A 176 3.44 28.14 18.81
C ILE A 176 3.31 26.95 19.78
N ASN A 177 3.70 27.12 21.02
CA ASN A 177 3.80 26.04 22.01
C ASN A 177 2.45 25.45 22.43
N THR A 178 1.33 26.16 22.21
CA THR A 178 -0.02 25.66 22.50
C THR A 178 -0.55 24.70 21.43
N VAL A 179 0.23 24.40 20.38
CA VAL A 179 -0.15 23.53 19.27
C VAL A 179 0.82 22.37 19.15
N ASP A 180 0.33 21.16 19.30
CA ASP A 180 1.11 19.93 19.17
C ASP A 180 1.37 19.55 17.70
N PHE A 181 0.36 19.75 16.85
CA PHE A 181 0.39 19.32 15.44
C PHE A 181 -0.09 20.45 14.53
N HIS A 182 0.79 20.91 13.65
CA HIS A 182 0.43 21.86 12.59
C HIS A 182 0.23 21.09 11.28
N ILE A 183 -0.93 21.27 10.65
CA ILE A 183 -1.25 20.65 9.35
C ILE A 183 -1.51 21.76 8.34
N ASN A 184 -0.56 21.95 7.44
CA ASN A 184 -0.69 22.90 6.34
C ASN A 184 -1.26 22.20 5.12
N LEU A 185 -2.42 22.66 4.65
CA LEU A 185 -3.09 22.14 3.47
C LEU A 185 -2.62 22.91 2.23
N HIS A 186 -2.21 22.18 1.19
CA HIS A 186 -1.70 22.74 -0.04
C HIS A 186 -2.54 22.33 -1.26
N GLY A 187 -3.87 22.22 -1.05
CA GLY A 187 -4.82 21.85 -2.09
C GLY A 187 -4.41 20.56 -2.82
N PRO A 188 -4.37 20.56 -4.17
CA PRO A 188 -4.09 19.35 -4.94
C PRO A 188 -2.65 18.82 -4.83
N LEU A 189 -1.74 19.51 -4.13
CA LEU A 189 -0.42 18.95 -3.81
C LEU A 189 -0.49 17.99 -2.61
N GLY A 190 -1.52 18.10 -1.75
CA GLY A 190 -1.64 17.36 -0.51
C GLY A 190 -1.42 18.22 0.73
N SER A 191 -0.70 17.71 1.73
CA SER A 191 -0.49 18.41 3.01
C SER A 191 0.89 18.14 3.61
N ILE A 192 1.26 19.00 4.56
CA ILE A 192 2.48 18.87 5.36
C ILE A 192 2.08 18.94 6.84
N LEU A 193 2.35 17.84 7.54
CA LEU A 193 2.20 17.75 8.99
C LEU A 193 3.54 18.09 9.66
N ILE A 194 3.50 18.97 10.66
CA ILE A 194 4.62 19.30 11.53
C ILE A 194 4.23 18.91 12.95
N ILE A 195 5.04 18.05 13.54
CA ILE A 195 4.92 17.62 14.94
C ILE A 195 5.76 18.60 15.76
N ASN A 196 5.08 19.38 16.59
CA ASN A 196 5.71 20.38 17.44
C ASN A 196 6.07 19.73 18.78
N GLU A 197 7.19 20.17 19.35
CA GLU A 197 7.76 19.73 20.62
C GLU A 197 8.21 18.25 20.68
N SER A 198 9.32 17.98 21.35
CA SER A 198 9.92 16.65 21.48
C SER A 198 9.06 15.64 22.26
N GLU A 199 8.11 16.12 23.07
CA GLU A 199 7.18 15.27 23.81
C GLU A 199 6.26 14.48 22.87
N ASN A 200 6.03 14.99 21.65
CA ASN A 200 5.19 14.38 20.63
C ASN A 200 5.97 13.48 19.65
N ASP A 201 7.29 13.29 19.82
CA ASP A 201 8.10 12.48 18.90
C ASP A 201 7.62 11.01 18.81
N HIS A 202 6.97 10.50 19.83
CA HIS A 202 6.41 9.15 19.84
C HIS A 202 5.25 8.95 18.84
N TYR A 203 4.67 10.03 18.30
CA TYR A 203 3.67 9.96 17.21
C TYR A 203 4.30 9.69 15.83
N ILE A 204 5.57 10.03 15.64
CA ILE A 204 6.23 9.97 14.31
C ILE A 204 6.09 8.61 13.66
N SER A 205 6.43 7.55 14.39
CA SER A 205 6.37 6.17 13.89
C SER A 205 4.95 5.76 13.51
N ASP A 206 3.96 6.06 14.37
CA ASP A 206 2.56 5.72 14.13
C ASP A 206 2.00 6.47 12.91
N ILE A 207 2.32 7.76 12.76
CA ILE A 207 1.89 8.58 11.63
C ILE A 207 2.54 8.12 10.32
N GLN A 208 3.84 7.80 10.34
CA GLN A 208 4.51 7.22 9.17
C GLN A 208 3.93 5.85 8.81
N HIS A 209 3.53 5.05 9.80
CA HIS A 209 2.88 3.78 9.56
C HIS A 209 1.49 3.95 8.91
N VAL A 210 0.70 4.94 9.32
CA VAL A 210 -0.54 5.33 8.62
C VAL A 210 -0.25 5.71 7.17
N ARG A 211 0.77 6.54 6.92
CA ARG A 211 1.19 6.92 5.56
C ARG A 211 1.52 5.69 4.70
N ARG A 212 2.18 4.70 5.27
CA ARG A 212 2.52 3.44 4.58
C ARG A 212 1.31 2.57 4.26
N ARG A 213 0.30 2.55 5.16
CA ARG A 213 -0.79 1.56 5.14
C ARG A 213 -2.12 2.08 4.64
N GLU A 214 -2.39 3.35 4.79
CA GLU A 214 -3.73 3.92 4.58
C GLU A 214 -3.76 4.99 3.48
N THR A 215 -2.58 5.57 3.14
CA THR A 215 -2.42 6.56 2.08
C THR A 215 -1.05 6.43 1.42
N VAL A 216 -0.52 7.53 0.86
CA VAL A 216 0.84 7.64 0.32
C VAL A 216 1.47 8.98 0.75
N ALA A 217 2.81 9.05 0.70
CA ALA A 217 3.52 10.32 0.77
C ALA A 217 3.11 11.24 -0.40
N MET A 218 3.26 12.54 -0.25
CA MET A 218 3.13 13.48 -1.37
C MET A 218 3.90 12.94 -2.56
N THR A 219 3.25 12.81 -3.73
CA THR A 219 3.86 12.14 -4.90
C THR A 219 5.12 12.86 -5.38
N PRO A 220 6.05 12.17 -6.07
CA PRO A 220 7.27 12.82 -6.57
C PRO A 220 7.01 14.06 -7.42
N SER A 221 5.97 14.03 -8.26
CA SER A 221 5.59 15.19 -9.09
C SER A 221 5.04 16.35 -8.25
N ASN A 222 4.16 16.09 -7.29
CA ASN A 222 3.60 17.11 -6.40
C ASN A 222 4.69 17.69 -5.50
N THR A 223 5.59 16.83 -5.00
CA THR A 223 6.73 17.25 -4.17
C THR A 223 7.71 18.11 -4.97
N LEU A 224 7.95 17.80 -6.25
CA LEU A 224 8.78 18.65 -7.11
C LEU A 224 8.17 20.05 -7.25
N LEU A 225 6.84 20.15 -7.50
CA LEU A 225 6.14 21.43 -7.56
C LEU A 225 6.22 22.19 -6.23
N ALA A 226 6.04 21.48 -5.10
CA ALA A 226 6.17 22.06 -3.76
C ALA A 226 7.59 22.62 -3.52
N LEU A 227 8.63 21.88 -3.85
CA LEU A 227 10.03 22.33 -3.73
C LEU A 227 10.35 23.50 -4.65
N GLN A 228 9.84 23.49 -5.89
CA GLN A 228 9.98 24.63 -6.81
C GLN A 228 9.29 25.89 -6.26
N ALA A 229 8.09 25.75 -5.72
CA ALA A 229 7.37 26.86 -5.10
C ALA A 229 8.13 27.40 -3.87
N LEU A 230 8.62 26.51 -3.00
CA LEU A 230 9.44 26.87 -1.85
C LEU A 230 10.71 27.61 -2.27
N ALA A 231 11.48 27.05 -3.19
CA ALA A 231 12.76 27.59 -3.62
C ALA A 231 12.60 28.96 -4.33
N ASN A 232 11.55 29.14 -5.11
CA ASN A 232 11.27 30.39 -5.81
C ASN A 232 10.41 31.39 -5.02
N GLN A 233 9.94 31.03 -3.83
CA GLN A 233 9.02 31.83 -3.02
C GLN A 233 7.78 32.27 -3.82
N ALA A 234 7.23 31.35 -4.61
CA ALA A 234 6.14 31.56 -5.56
C ALA A 234 4.97 30.62 -5.29
N ASN A 235 3.83 30.93 -5.90
CA ASN A 235 2.70 29.99 -5.96
C ASN A 235 3.04 28.81 -6.88
N TYR A 236 2.45 27.65 -6.59
CA TYR A 236 2.52 26.50 -7.46
C TYR A 236 1.30 26.44 -8.39
N ASN A 237 1.51 25.91 -9.60
CA ASN A 237 0.46 25.62 -10.55
C ASN A 237 0.40 24.10 -10.73
N THR A 238 -0.75 23.52 -10.39
CA THR A 238 -0.97 22.08 -10.61
C THR A 238 -1.52 21.83 -11.99
N PRO A 239 -1.14 20.73 -12.65
CA PRO A 239 -1.76 20.32 -13.90
C PRO A 239 -3.27 20.10 -13.70
N GLU A 240 -4.07 20.56 -14.66
CA GLU A 240 -5.50 20.28 -14.66
C GLU A 240 -5.75 18.76 -14.78
N SER A 241 -6.75 18.27 -14.05
CA SER A 241 -7.18 16.89 -14.18
C SER A 241 -7.78 16.64 -15.57
N ASN A 242 -7.27 15.65 -16.28
CA ASN A 242 -7.82 15.26 -17.57
C ASN A 242 -8.95 14.24 -17.35
N GLN A 243 -10.20 14.72 -17.43
CA GLN A 243 -11.41 13.88 -17.26
C GLN A 243 -11.46 12.72 -18.27
N GLN A 244 -10.85 12.87 -19.46
CA GLN A 244 -10.79 11.79 -20.46
C GLN A 244 -9.95 10.61 -19.95
N ASN A 245 -8.82 10.88 -19.28
CA ASN A 245 -8.00 9.82 -18.69
C ASN A 245 -8.79 9.08 -17.60
N LYS A 246 -9.48 9.80 -16.73
CA LYS A 246 -10.32 9.19 -15.69
C LYS A 246 -11.39 8.27 -16.30
N THR A 247 -12.14 8.75 -17.28
CA THR A 247 -13.16 7.96 -17.97
C THR A 247 -12.57 6.72 -18.63
N ALA A 248 -11.46 6.87 -19.37
CA ALA A 248 -10.78 5.75 -20.04
C ALA A 248 -10.32 4.67 -19.05
N VAL A 249 -9.79 5.06 -17.88
CA VAL A 249 -9.38 4.12 -16.83
C VAL A 249 -10.58 3.38 -16.25
N LEU A 250 -11.66 4.08 -15.91
CA LEU A 250 -12.85 3.46 -15.32
C LEU A 250 -13.50 2.46 -16.32
N ASP A 251 -13.57 2.80 -17.59
CA ASP A 251 -14.10 1.91 -18.62
C ASP A 251 -13.18 0.70 -18.88
N ALA A 252 -11.86 0.90 -18.84
CA ALA A 252 -10.91 -0.21 -18.94
C ALA A 252 -11.04 -1.18 -17.76
N ILE A 253 -11.24 -0.70 -16.54
CA ILE A 253 -11.45 -1.55 -15.36
C ILE A 253 -12.73 -2.37 -15.51
N LYS A 254 -13.83 -1.77 -15.94
CA LYS A 254 -15.10 -2.49 -16.23
C LYS A 254 -14.89 -3.60 -17.26
N THR A 255 -14.18 -3.28 -18.34
CA THR A 255 -13.88 -4.24 -19.41
C THR A 255 -13.04 -5.43 -18.91
N VAL A 256 -11.97 -5.16 -18.16
CA VAL A 256 -11.07 -6.20 -17.66
C VAL A 256 -11.78 -7.10 -16.65
N THR A 257 -12.56 -6.53 -15.75
CA THR A 257 -13.24 -7.29 -14.68
C THR A 257 -14.56 -7.93 -15.11
N GLY A 258 -15.09 -7.53 -16.28
CA GLY A 258 -16.40 -7.99 -16.77
C GLY A 258 -17.58 -7.47 -15.95
N SER A 259 -17.40 -6.44 -15.12
CA SER A 259 -18.45 -5.84 -14.31
C SER A 259 -18.87 -4.48 -14.86
N ASN A 260 -20.18 -4.20 -14.85
CA ASN A 260 -20.74 -2.92 -15.28
C ASN A 260 -21.03 -1.95 -14.12
N THR A 261 -20.67 -2.30 -12.90
CA THR A 261 -20.86 -1.41 -11.74
C THR A 261 -19.87 -0.25 -11.76
N LYS A 262 -19.96 0.62 -10.77
CA LYS A 262 -19.02 1.73 -10.61
C LYS A 262 -17.66 1.21 -10.19
N ALA A 263 -16.61 1.61 -10.92
CA ALA A 263 -15.21 1.36 -10.52
C ALA A 263 -14.68 2.57 -9.74
N LEU A 264 -13.81 2.32 -8.76
CA LEU A 264 -13.12 3.34 -7.97
C LEU A 264 -11.61 3.16 -8.12
N VAL A 265 -10.87 4.27 -8.14
CA VAL A 265 -9.40 4.26 -8.29
C VAL A 265 -8.76 5.11 -7.21
N ALA A 266 -7.82 4.53 -6.49
CA ALA A 266 -7.11 5.16 -5.37
C ALA A 266 -5.62 5.36 -5.66
N SER A 267 -4.98 6.17 -4.84
CA SER A 267 -3.53 6.46 -4.88
C SER A 267 -2.64 5.23 -4.67
N SER A 268 -3.17 4.16 -4.04
CA SER A 268 -2.48 2.88 -3.88
C SER A 268 -3.44 1.70 -3.67
N GLY A 269 -2.93 0.46 -3.79
CA GLY A 269 -3.70 -0.75 -3.46
C GLY A 269 -4.16 -0.79 -2.01
N LEU A 270 -3.37 -0.28 -1.06
CA LEU A 270 -3.80 -0.22 0.33
C LEU A 270 -4.76 0.95 0.62
N SER A 271 -4.67 2.06 -0.13
CA SER A 271 -5.64 3.15 -0.01
C SER A 271 -7.04 2.69 -0.43
N ILE A 272 -7.15 1.92 -1.52
CA ILE A 272 -8.46 1.37 -1.92
C ILE A 272 -8.95 0.30 -0.96
N GLN A 273 -8.07 -0.56 -0.45
CA GLN A 273 -8.43 -1.58 0.55
C GLN A 273 -8.93 -0.93 1.85
N TYR A 274 -8.28 0.17 2.29
CA TYR A 274 -8.73 0.93 3.46
C TYR A 274 -10.13 1.50 3.26
N ALA A 275 -10.40 2.10 2.11
CA ALA A 275 -11.72 2.59 1.76
C ALA A 275 -12.77 1.46 1.72
N ILE A 276 -12.42 0.28 1.19
CA ILE A 276 -13.29 -0.91 1.21
C ILE A 276 -13.64 -1.28 2.66
N LEU A 277 -12.65 -1.44 3.53
CA LEU A 277 -12.88 -1.83 4.92
C LEU A 277 -13.76 -0.80 5.64
N MET A 278 -13.44 0.49 5.52
CA MET A 278 -14.19 1.55 6.21
C MET A 278 -15.60 1.70 5.67
N GLY A 279 -15.80 1.58 4.34
CA GLY A 279 -17.12 1.61 3.73
C GLY A 279 -18.00 0.43 4.15
N LEU A 280 -17.43 -0.77 4.25
CA LEU A 280 -18.17 -1.96 4.70
C LEU A 280 -18.47 -1.92 6.20
N ILE A 281 -17.59 -1.36 7.02
CA ILE A 281 -17.85 -1.13 8.45
C ILE A 281 -18.96 -0.10 8.64
N ASP A 282 -18.96 0.99 7.84
CA ASP A 282 -20.03 1.98 7.88
C ASP A 282 -21.38 1.36 7.50
N ASP A 283 -21.42 0.60 6.41
CA ASP A 283 -22.63 -0.15 6.02
C ASP A 283 -23.12 -1.09 7.14
N ALA A 284 -22.20 -1.86 7.71
CA ALA A 284 -22.54 -2.81 8.78
C ALA A 284 -23.07 -2.10 10.04
N LYS A 285 -22.46 -0.97 10.45
CA LYS A 285 -22.94 -0.17 11.58
C LYS A 285 -24.34 0.43 11.34
N GLN A 286 -24.67 0.77 10.09
CA GLN A 286 -25.99 1.32 9.73
C GLN A 286 -27.07 0.23 9.63
N ASN A 287 -26.77 -0.85 8.92
CA ASN A 287 -27.76 -1.88 8.55
C ASN A 287 -27.85 -3.04 9.56
N HIS A 288 -26.81 -3.23 10.38
CA HIS A 288 -26.72 -4.32 11.37
C HIS A 288 -26.37 -3.78 12.77
N LYS A 289 -27.10 -2.76 13.21
CA LYS A 289 -26.86 -2.05 14.48
C LYS A 289 -26.69 -3.00 15.67
N GLY A 290 -25.61 -2.79 16.40
CA GLY A 290 -25.30 -3.52 17.62
C GLY A 290 -24.72 -4.91 17.40
N LYS A 291 -24.52 -5.36 16.15
CA LYS A 291 -23.83 -6.61 15.86
C LYS A 291 -22.31 -6.40 15.75
N ASP A 292 -21.58 -7.43 16.15
CA ASP A 292 -20.14 -7.50 15.93
C ASP A 292 -19.83 -7.63 14.45
N ILE A 293 -18.71 -7.05 14.01
CA ILE A 293 -18.17 -7.15 12.66
C ILE A 293 -16.89 -7.99 12.72
N LYS A 294 -16.84 -9.06 11.94
CA LYS A 294 -15.71 -9.98 11.89
C LYS A 294 -14.98 -9.81 10.56
N ILE A 295 -13.78 -9.23 10.60
CA ILE A 295 -12.88 -9.18 9.44
C ILE A 295 -12.10 -10.50 9.41
N VAL A 296 -12.42 -11.32 8.42
CA VAL A 296 -11.80 -12.63 8.20
C VAL A 296 -10.66 -12.43 7.22
N VAL A 297 -9.41 -12.68 7.63
CA VAL A 297 -8.23 -12.40 6.81
C VAL A 297 -7.15 -13.47 6.98
N PRO A 298 -6.49 -13.95 5.90
CA PRO A 298 -5.42 -14.91 6.03
C PRO A 298 -4.21 -14.30 6.77
N PRO A 299 -3.62 -15.00 7.75
CA PRO A 299 -2.44 -14.50 8.47
C PRO A 299 -1.21 -14.37 7.58
N ASN A 300 -1.15 -15.10 6.48
CA ASN A 300 -0.06 -15.18 5.52
C ASN A 300 -0.34 -14.45 4.18
N CYS A 301 -1.46 -13.75 4.04
CA CYS A 301 -1.72 -12.89 2.87
C CYS A 301 -0.68 -11.76 2.76
N TYR A 302 -0.80 -10.90 1.76
CA TYR A 302 0.05 -9.71 1.66
C TYR A 302 0.12 -8.98 3.00
N GLY A 303 1.34 -8.80 3.52
CA GLY A 303 1.54 -8.25 4.86
C GLY A 303 0.87 -6.91 5.10
N GLY A 304 0.77 -6.07 4.06
CA GLY A 304 0.03 -4.81 4.13
C GLY A 304 -1.47 -5.00 4.36
N THR A 305 -2.07 -6.01 3.76
CA THR A 305 -3.49 -6.38 3.93
C THR A 305 -3.78 -6.83 5.34
N ASN A 306 -2.99 -7.77 5.85
CA ASN A 306 -3.15 -8.30 7.21
C ASN A 306 -2.96 -7.21 8.27
N ASP A 307 -1.87 -6.45 8.17
CA ASP A 307 -1.56 -5.36 9.10
C ASP A 307 -2.66 -4.28 9.09
N GLN A 308 -3.11 -3.84 7.93
CA GLN A 308 -4.17 -2.83 7.82
C GLN A 308 -5.49 -3.31 8.45
N ALA A 309 -5.90 -4.56 8.19
CA ALA A 309 -7.11 -5.13 8.78
C ALA A 309 -7.05 -5.14 10.32
N ARG A 310 -5.90 -5.56 10.90
CA ARG A 310 -5.70 -5.56 12.36
C ARG A 310 -5.67 -4.15 12.93
N ARG A 311 -5.06 -3.20 12.24
CA ARG A 311 -5.03 -1.80 12.65
C ARG A 311 -6.41 -1.16 12.66
N VAL A 312 -7.25 -1.47 11.67
CA VAL A 312 -8.66 -1.03 11.63
C VAL A 312 -9.44 -1.64 12.80
N ALA A 313 -9.32 -2.95 13.00
CA ALA A 313 -10.02 -3.63 14.11
C ALA A 313 -9.59 -3.14 15.50
N ALA A 314 -8.34 -2.70 15.66
CA ALA A 314 -7.83 -2.20 16.95
C ALA A 314 -8.42 -0.83 17.37
N CYS A 315 -9.02 -0.09 16.41
CA CYS A 315 -9.51 1.28 16.65
C CYS A 315 -11.03 1.42 16.65
N ILE A 316 -11.77 0.39 16.22
CA ILE A 316 -13.20 0.50 16.02
C ILE A 316 -13.93 -0.51 16.90
N ASP A 317 -14.79 0.00 17.76
CA ASP A 317 -15.61 -0.84 18.64
C ASP A 317 -16.46 -1.83 17.84
N ASN A 318 -16.59 -3.04 18.38
CA ASN A 318 -17.32 -4.17 17.78
C ASN A 318 -16.73 -4.70 16.47
N VAL A 319 -15.49 -4.33 16.12
CA VAL A 319 -14.75 -4.91 15.01
C VAL A 319 -13.64 -5.81 15.54
N SER A 320 -13.55 -7.02 15.03
CA SER A 320 -12.50 -7.98 15.43
C SER A 320 -12.01 -8.82 14.25
N ILE A 321 -10.79 -9.34 14.41
CA ILE A 321 -10.13 -10.19 13.40
C ILE A 321 -10.45 -11.66 13.66
N VAL A 322 -10.68 -12.38 12.56
CA VAL A 322 -10.71 -13.85 12.53
C VAL A 322 -9.66 -14.31 11.52
N ASP A 323 -8.71 -15.12 11.97
CA ASP A 323 -7.68 -15.67 11.08
C ASP A 323 -8.29 -16.71 10.14
N LEU A 324 -8.04 -16.56 8.82
CA LEU A 324 -8.44 -17.50 7.78
C LEU A 324 -7.23 -18.34 7.38
N LEU A 325 -7.19 -19.59 7.80
CA LEU A 325 -6.08 -20.50 7.48
C LEU A 325 -6.24 -21.01 6.05
N VAL A 326 -5.28 -20.70 5.17
CA VAL A 326 -5.33 -21.03 3.73
C VAL A 326 -4.08 -21.74 3.21
N ASP A 327 -3.14 -22.03 4.11
CA ASP A 327 -1.84 -22.61 3.76
C ASP A 327 -1.55 -23.93 4.45
N GLY A 328 -0.56 -24.64 3.92
CA GLY A 328 -0.12 -25.93 4.44
C GLY A 328 -1.18 -26.99 4.15
N ASP A 329 -1.64 -27.65 5.20
CA ASP A 329 -2.71 -28.66 5.11
C ASP A 329 -4.12 -28.05 5.17
N ASN A 330 -4.25 -26.71 5.15
CA ASN A 330 -5.54 -26.04 5.24
C ASN A 330 -6.09 -25.75 3.84
N ASP A 331 -7.31 -26.19 3.60
CA ASP A 331 -8.08 -25.85 2.41
C ASP A 331 -8.86 -24.55 2.62
N MET A 332 -8.73 -23.60 1.71
CA MET A 332 -9.38 -22.27 1.80
C MET A 332 -10.90 -22.41 1.88
N VAL A 333 -11.50 -23.31 1.10
CA VAL A 333 -12.98 -23.47 1.06
C VAL A 333 -13.50 -24.02 2.37
N GLN A 334 -12.84 -25.05 2.89
CA GLN A 334 -13.20 -25.63 4.18
C GLN A 334 -13.01 -24.63 5.32
N SER A 335 -11.93 -23.87 5.30
CA SER A 335 -11.65 -22.84 6.29
C SER A 335 -12.71 -21.74 6.28
N ILE A 336 -13.12 -21.27 5.09
CA ILE A 336 -14.21 -20.30 4.94
C ILE A 336 -15.53 -20.87 5.48
N ASP A 337 -15.91 -22.11 5.12
CA ASP A 337 -17.15 -22.72 5.62
C ASP A 337 -17.17 -22.82 7.14
N ASN A 338 -16.06 -23.25 7.76
CA ASN A 338 -15.91 -23.37 9.21
C ASN A 338 -16.00 -22.01 9.92
N VAL A 339 -15.29 -21.01 9.41
CA VAL A 339 -15.31 -19.64 9.96
C VAL A 339 -16.71 -19.04 9.85
N LEU A 340 -17.37 -19.16 8.71
CA LEU A 340 -18.73 -18.65 8.52
C LEU A 340 -19.77 -19.36 9.39
N ASN A 341 -19.63 -20.67 9.63
CA ASN A 341 -20.47 -21.39 10.58
C ASN A 341 -20.29 -20.82 12.00
N THR A 342 -19.06 -20.55 12.41
CA THR A 342 -18.77 -19.95 13.72
C THR A 342 -19.34 -18.54 13.85
N ILE A 343 -19.15 -17.67 12.84
CA ILE A 343 -19.67 -16.30 12.82
C ILE A 343 -21.21 -16.29 12.87
N ALA A 344 -21.86 -17.23 12.17
CA ALA A 344 -23.32 -17.38 12.21
C ALA A 344 -23.84 -17.68 13.64
N THR A 345 -23.12 -18.51 14.41
CA THR A 345 -23.48 -18.77 15.84
C THR A 345 -23.31 -17.55 16.74
N GLN A 346 -22.50 -16.56 16.31
CA GLN A 346 -22.29 -15.30 17.03
C GLN A 346 -23.25 -14.20 16.56
N ASP A 347 -24.07 -14.46 15.55
CA ASP A 347 -24.97 -13.48 14.90
C ASP A 347 -24.22 -12.20 14.48
N ALA A 348 -23.01 -12.35 13.93
CA ALA A 348 -22.12 -11.28 13.56
C ALA A 348 -22.06 -11.06 12.02
N VAL A 349 -21.50 -9.91 11.59
CA VAL A 349 -21.34 -9.53 10.19
C VAL A 349 -19.99 -10.03 9.65
N PRO A 350 -19.96 -10.94 8.66
CA PRO A 350 -18.71 -11.45 8.09
C PRO A 350 -18.21 -10.61 6.90
N LEU A 351 -16.97 -10.11 7.01
CA LEU A 351 -16.21 -9.48 5.91
C LEU A 351 -14.99 -10.36 5.62
N ILE A 352 -14.95 -11.02 4.48
CA ILE A 352 -13.90 -11.99 4.15
C ILE A 352 -12.95 -11.39 3.13
N ILE A 353 -11.66 -11.32 3.46
CA ILE A 353 -10.59 -10.95 2.54
C ILE A 353 -9.87 -12.22 2.11
N ALA A 354 -9.73 -12.43 0.80
CA ALA A 354 -8.95 -13.54 0.24
C ALA A 354 -8.18 -13.09 -1.01
N GLU A 355 -7.04 -13.71 -1.22
CA GLU A 355 -6.21 -13.54 -2.42
C GLU A 355 -6.38 -14.77 -3.32
N ILE A 356 -6.70 -14.54 -4.60
CA ILE A 356 -6.80 -15.64 -5.59
C ILE A 356 -6.04 -15.23 -6.86
N PRO A 357 -4.91 -15.86 -7.16
CA PRO A 357 -4.17 -16.90 -6.40
C PRO A 357 -3.62 -16.41 -5.06
N THR A 358 -3.41 -17.34 -4.11
CA THR A 358 -2.93 -17.02 -2.76
C THR A 358 -1.49 -16.51 -2.75
N ASN A 359 -1.14 -15.76 -1.73
CA ASN A 359 0.20 -15.29 -1.43
C ASN A 359 0.69 -16.02 -0.15
N PRO A 360 1.89 -16.62 -0.10
CA PRO A 360 2.94 -16.62 -1.13
C PRO A 360 2.93 -17.84 -2.07
N ARG A 361 2.05 -18.82 -1.88
CA ARG A 361 2.13 -20.14 -2.55
C ARG A 361 1.48 -20.21 -3.93
N VAL A 362 0.76 -19.16 -4.34
CA VAL A 362 0.16 -19.06 -5.68
C VAL A 362 -0.89 -20.18 -5.95
N GLU A 363 -1.65 -20.54 -4.91
CA GLU A 363 -2.69 -21.55 -4.98
C GLU A 363 -4.04 -20.95 -5.40
N VAL A 364 -4.83 -21.72 -6.14
CA VAL A 364 -6.19 -21.35 -6.55
C VAL A 364 -7.15 -22.37 -5.95
N PRO A 365 -8.14 -21.94 -5.15
CA PRO A 365 -9.13 -22.86 -4.57
C PRO A 365 -10.09 -23.39 -5.63
N ASP A 366 -10.80 -24.48 -5.33
CA ASP A 366 -11.94 -24.90 -6.13
C ASP A 366 -13.04 -23.82 -6.09
N LEU A 367 -13.20 -23.11 -7.20
CA LEU A 367 -14.10 -21.96 -7.29
C LEU A 367 -15.58 -22.33 -7.20
N ILE A 368 -15.94 -23.57 -7.60
CA ILE A 368 -17.33 -24.04 -7.50
C ILE A 368 -17.67 -24.29 -6.03
N GLN A 369 -16.78 -24.95 -5.31
CA GLN A 369 -16.95 -25.20 -3.89
C GLN A 369 -16.86 -23.90 -3.08
N LEU A 370 -15.96 -22.98 -3.45
CA LEU A 370 -15.86 -21.65 -2.85
C LEU A 370 -17.18 -20.88 -2.98
N LYS A 371 -17.75 -20.83 -4.17
CA LYS A 371 -19.08 -20.24 -4.39
C LYS A 371 -20.13 -20.89 -3.49
N ALA A 372 -20.16 -22.23 -3.44
CA ALA A 372 -21.12 -22.96 -2.62
C ALA A 372 -20.97 -22.61 -1.11
N ALA A 373 -19.75 -22.54 -0.60
CA ALA A 373 -19.46 -22.16 0.78
C ALA A 373 -19.92 -20.72 1.10
N LEU A 374 -19.66 -19.77 0.16
CA LEU A 374 -20.02 -18.36 0.33
C LEU A 374 -21.54 -18.08 0.22
N THR A 375 -22.28 -18.90 -0.54
CA THR A 375 -23.74 -18.74 -0.75
C THR A 375 -24.59 -19.65 0.15
N LYS A 376 -23.97 -20.49 0.97
CA LYS A 376 -24.64 -21.40 1.88
C LYS A 376 -25.42 -20.62 2.94
N VAL A 377 -26.74 -20.83 3.00
CA VAL A 377 -27.58 -20.24 4.04
C VAL A 377 -27.24 -20.87 5.39
N ARG A 378 -26.91 -20.04 6.36
CA ARG A 378 -26.61 -20.43 7.74
C ARG A 378 -27.67 -19.87 8.69
N GLN A 379 -27.82 -20.48 9.83
CA GLN A 379 -28.78 -20.05 10.83
C GLN A 379 -28.07 -19.52 12.09
N THR A 380 -28.61 -18.45 12.64
CA THR A 380 -28.21 -17.94 13.96
C THR A 380 -28.78 -18.85 15.05
N PRO A 381 -28.32 -18.74 16.31
CA PRO A 381 -28.88 -19.50 17.43
C PRO A 381 -30.39 -19.32 17.63
N ASN A 382 -30.93 -18.20 17.17
CA ASN A 382 -32.35 -17.89 17.27
C ASN A 382 -33.17 -18.41 16.07
N GLY A 383 -32.55 -19.18 15.16
CA GLY A 383 -33.22 -19.76 13.99
C GLY A 383 -33.49 -18.75 12.86
N GLN A 384 -32.91 -17.58 12.91
CA GLN A 384 -32.95 -16.59 11.79
C GLN A 384 -31.82 -16.87 10.81
N ASN A 385 -31.96 -16.41 9.56
CA ASN A 385 -30.88 -16.47 8.62
C ASN A 385 -29.72 -15.59 9.10
N ALA A 386 -28.52 -16.15 9.12
CA ALA A 386 -27.30 -15.39 9.37
C ALA A 386 -27.04 -14.39 8.23
N ILE A 387 -26.27 -13.36 8.52
CA ILE A 387 -25.90 -12.33 7.53
C ILE A 387 -25.00 -12.93 6.46
N ASP A 388 -25.34 -12.69 5.20
CA ASP A 388 -24.52 -13.12 4.06
C ASP A 388 -23.16 -12.41 4.06
N PRO A 389 -22.06 -13.13 3.82
CA PRO A 389 -20.74 -12.54 3.80
C PRO A 389 -20.55 -11.55 2.64
N VAL A 390 -19.72 -10.52 2.86
CA VAL A 390 -19.11 -9.76 1.78
C VAL A 390 -17.74 -10.36 1.50
N PHE A 391 -17.50 -10.79 0.26
CA PHE A 391 -16.25 -11.36 -0.19
C PHE A 391 -15.39 -10.29 -0.85
N ILE A 392 -14.27 -9.95 -0.24
CA ILE A 392 -13.31 -8.95 -0.69
C ILE A 392 -12.17 -9.72 -1.35
N LEU A 393 -12.13 -9.68 -2.68
CA LEU A 393 -11.21 -10.47 -3.49
C LEU A 393 -10.02 -9.63 -3.94
N ASP A 394 -8.83 -9.94 -3.45
CA ASP A 394 -7.58 -9.40 -4.00
C ASP A 394 -7.18 -10.19 -5.25
N GLN A 395 -7.24 -9.53 -6.40
CA GLN A 395 -6.86 -10.07 -7.71
C GLN A 395 -5.50 -9.59 -8.20
N THR A 396 -4.66 -9.06 -7.33
CA THR A 396 -3.40 -8.43 -7.74
C THR A 396 -2.50 -9.36 -8.57
N PHE A 397 -2.54 -10.68 -8.34
CA PHE A 397 -1.73 -11.64 -9.10
C PHE A 397 -2.29 -11.97 -10.49
N CYS A 398 -3.61 -11.96 -10.62
CA CYS A 398 -4.29 -12.28 -11.87
C CYS A 398 -5.46 -11.32 -12.12
N PRO A 399 -5.21 -10.02 -12.36
CA PRO A 399 -6.27 -9.04 -12.55
C PRO A 399 -7.04 -9.23 -13.86
N ASN A 400 -6.58 -10.10 -14.74
CA ASN A 400 -7.21 -10.50 -16.00
C ASN A 400 -8.34 -11.53 -15.83
N VAL A 401 -8.45 -12.19 -14.67
CA VAL A 401 -9.51 -13.19 -14.44
C VAL A 401 -10.83 -12.49 -14.12
N GLN A 402 -11.87 -12.85 -14.84
CA GLN A 402 -13.20 -12.27 -14.64
C GLN A 402 -14.04 -13.11 -13.68
N PHE A 403 -14.29 -12.59 -12.48
CA PHE A 403 -15.12 -13.24 -11.45
C PHE A 403 -16.52 -12.63 -11.30
N LEU A 404 -16.72 -11.37 -11.71
CA LEU A 404 -17.83 -10.52 -11.26
C LEU A 404 -18.98 -10.41 -12.24
N GLY A 405 -18.77 -10.68 -13.54
CA GLY A 405 -19.81 -10.58 -14.57
C GLY A 405 -21.01 -11.48 -14.27
N GLU A 406 -22.16 -11.20 -14.86
CA GLU A 406 -23.42 -11.93 -14.60
C GLU A 406 -23.32 -13.43 -14.89
N ASP A 407 -22.49 -13.80 -15.86
CA ASP A 407 -22.20 -15.18 -16.27
C ASP A 407 -21.02 -15.81 -15.52
N LYS A 408 -20.37 -15.07 -14.63
CA LYS A 408 -19.14 -15.50 -13.94
C LYS A 408 -19.41 -16.17 -12.60
N ILE A 409 -18.39 -16.88 -12.13
CA ILE A 409 -18.51 -17.80 -10.99
C ILE A 409 -19.00 -17.12 -9.69
N LEU A 410 -18.60 -15.87 -9.43
CA LEU A 410 -18.99 -15.13 -8.23
C LEU A 410 -20.17 -14.15 -8.43
N ALA A 411 -20.88 -14.23 -9.56
CA ALA A 411 -22.02 -13.34 -9.83
C ALA A 411 -23.12 -13.37 -8.74
N SER A 412 -23.32 -14.53 -8.08
CA SER A 412 -24.32 -14.70 -7.01
C SER A 412 -23.82 -14.37 -5.60
N VAL A 413 -22.51 -14.15 -5.43
CA VAL A 413 -21.86 -13.80 -4.15
C VAL A 413 -21.76 -12.29 -4.04
N ARG A 414 -21.95 -11.72 -2.86
CA ARG A 414 -21.67 -10.30 -2.60
C ARG A 414 -20.16 -10.06 -2.67
N THR A 415 -19.63 -9.74 -3.86
CA THR A 415 -18.19 -9.69 -4.11
C THR A 415 -17.74 -8.31 -4.54
N ILE A 416 -16.68 -7.81 -3.89
CA ILE A 416 -15.91 -6.63 -4.28
C ILE A 416 -14.51 -7.11 -4.61
N SER A 417 -14.08 -6.91 -5.85
CA SER A 417 -12.71 -7.18 -6.26
C SER A 417 -11.86 -5.92 -6.22
N PHE A 418 -10.62 -6.06 -5.80
CA PHE A 418 -9.62 -5.00 -5.91
C PHE A 418 -8.29 -5.53 -6.42
N ALA A 419 -7.48 -4.62 -6.95
CA ALA A 419 -6.13 -4.94 -7.37
C ALA A 419 -5.19 -3.76 -7.11
N SER A 420 -3.94 -4.08 -6.77
CA SER A 420 -2.86 -3.08 -6.71
C SER A 420 -2.52 -2.60 -8.13
N GLY A 421 -2.75 -1.33 -8.39
CA GLY A 421 -2.38 -0.69 -9.64
C GLY A 421 -0.89 -0.57 -9.88
N SER A 422 -0.07 -0.73 -8.84
CA SER A 422 1.40 -0.67 -8.93
C SER A 422 2.04 -1.85 -9.68
N LYS A 423 1.25 -2.83 -10.10
CA LYS A 423 1.68 -4.04 -10.80
C LYS A 423 1.26 -3.97 -12.27
N PHE A 424 0.54 -4.98 -12.73
CA PHE A 424 0.07 -5.06 -14.11
C PHE A 424 -0.73 -3.83 -14.59
N PRO A 425 -1.65 -3.23 -13.81
CA PRO A 425 -2.45 -2.13 -14.31
C PRO A 425 -1.63 -0.92 -14.77
N SER A 426 -0.60 -0.51 -14.02
CA SER A 426 0.27 0.62 -14.40
C SER A 426 1.54 0.18 -15.15
N GLY A 427 1.75 -1.12 -15.37
CA GLY A 427 3.04 -1.63 -15.88
C GLY A 427 4.22 -1.32 -14.96
N GLY A 428 3.98 -1.17 -13.65
CA GLY A 428 4.99 -0.81 -12.66
C GLY A 428 5.41 0.67 -12.67
N GLN A 429 4.67 1.54 -13.38
CA GLN A 429 5.07 2.94 -13.59
C GLN A 429 4.52 3.91 -12.56
N CYS A 430 3.52 3.53 -11.75
CA CYS A 430 3.04 4.34 -10.62
C CYS A 430 2.40 3.48 -9.54
N THR A 431 2.28 4.04 -8.33
CA THR A 431 1.37 3.50 -7.33
C THR A 431 -0.06 3.81 -7.75
N ALA A 432 -0.95 2.86 -7.56
CA ALA A 432 -2.39 3.03 -7.70
C ALA A 432 -3.10 1.80 -7.11
N GLY A 433 -4.41 1.87 -6.98
CA GLY A 433 -5.27 0.74 -6.69
C GLY A 433 -6.64 0.96 -7.28
N TYR A 434 -7.35 -0.10 -7.59
CA TYR A 434 -8.75 0.03 -8.00
C TYR A 434 -9.62 -1.02 -7.33
N CYS A 435 -10.89 -0.73 -7.19
CA CYS A 435 -11.89 -1.74 -6.85
C CYS A 435 -13.15 -1.57 -7.72
N ILE A 436 -13.89 -2.67 -7.81
CA ILE A 436 -15.18 -2.74 -8.48
C ILE A 436 -15.98 -3.87 -7.84
N GLY A 437 -17.30 -3.71 -7.74
CA GLY A 437 -18.18 -4.75 -7.24
C GLY A 437 -18.94 -5.49 -8.36
N ASN A 438 -19.75 -6.45 -7.96
CA ASN A 438 -20.79 -7.01 -8.85
C ASN A 438 -22.16 -6.38 -8.54
N SER A 439 -23.20 -6.80 -9.24
CA SER A 439 -24.56 -6.28 -9.06
C SER A 439 -25.13 -6.44 -7.64
N LYS A 440 -24.56 -7.34 -6.82
CA LYS A 440 -24.95 -7.58 -5.42
C LYS A 440 -24.34 -6.60 -4.42
N THR A 441 -23.43 -5.73 -4.88
CA THR A 441 -22.66 -4.82 -4.02
C THR A 441 -22.79 -3.36 -4.43
N PHE A 442 -23.80 -3.01 -5.22
CA PHE A 442 -24.00 -1.66 -5.74
C PHE A 442 -24.00 -0.61 -4.61
N ASP A 443 -24.81 -0.81 -3.57
CA ASP A 443 -24.94 0.12 -2.44
C ASP A 443 -23.64 0.20 -1.63
N LEU A 444 -22.86 -0.89 -1.56
CA LEU A 444 -21.58 -0.93 -0.87
C LEU A 444 -20.50 -0.08 -1.56
N ILE A 445 -20.52 -0.04 -2.90
CA ILE A 445 -19.56 0.77 -3.68
C ILE A 445 -19.73 2.27 -3.40
N GLU A 446 -20.94 2.75 -3.19
CA GLU A 446 -21.20 4.15 -2.81
C GLU A 446 -20.61 4.48 -1.43
N LYS A 447 -20.74 3.55 -0.48
CA LYS A 447 -20.12 3.68 0.83
C LYS A 447 -18.59 3.69 0.76
N ILE A 448 -18.02 2.80 -0.05
CA ILE A 448 -16.57 2.74 -0.27
C ILE A 448 -16.06 4.04 -0.89
N GLU A 449 -16.77 4.59 -1.88
CA GLU A 449 -16.42 5.88 -2.47
C GLU A 449 -16.45 7.01 -1.44
N GLN A 450 -17.45 7.04 -0.57
CA GLN A 450 -17.55 8.04 0.49
C GLN A 450 -16.31 8.03 1.39
N HIS A 451 -15.81 6.86 1.76
CA HIS A 451 -14.61 6.72 2.58
C HIS A 451 -13.31 6.95 1.79
N LEU A 452 -13.29 6.62 0.49
CA LEU A 452 -12.18 6.97 -0.39
C LEU A 452 -12.00 8.49 -0.49
N LEU A 453 -13.10 9.21 -0.71
CA LEU A 453 -13.12 10.68 -0.79
C LEU A 453 -12.83 11.32 0.57
N LEU A 454 -13.43 10.82 1.67
CA LEU A 454 -13.15 11.33 3.03
C LEU A 454 -11.65 11.27 3.36
N CYS A 455 -10.98 10.19 2.95
CA CYS A 455 -9.54 10.05 3.12
C CYS A 455 -8.71 10.85 2.10
N ASP A 456 -9.35 11.56 1.15
CA ASP A 456 -8.68 12.27 0.05
C ASP A 456 -7.62 11.39 -0.63
N ASN A 457 -8.02 10.16 -0.95
CA ASN A 457 -7.14 9.10 -1.46
C ASN A 457 -7.45 8.71 -2.91
N GLU A 458 -8.24 9.49 -3.64
CA GLU A 458 -8.47 9.26 -5.07
C GLU A 458 -7.13 9.37 -5.84
N ALA A 459 -6.99 8.63 -6.93
CA ALA A 459 -5.78 8.69 -7.75
C ALA A 459 -5.56 10.09 -8.34
N THR A 460 -4.31 10.53 -8.35
CA THR A 460 -3.91 11.84 -8.92
C THR A 460 -4.05 11.88 -10.45
N ALA A 461 -4.04 13.08 -11.02
CA ALA A 461 -4.08 13.29 -12.46
C ALA A 461 -2.97 12.52 -13.21
N LEU A 462 -1.75 12.50 -12.66
CA LEU A 462 -0.63 11.74 -13.24
C LEU A 462 -0.86 10.23 -13.17
N GLN A 463 -1.40 9.72 -12.07
CA GLN A 463 -1.73 8.29 -11.95
C GLN A 463 -2.80 7.89 -12.96
N TYR A 464 -3.87 8.68 -13.13
CA TYR A 464 -4.86 8.45 -14.18
C TYR A 464 -4.26 8.50 -15.59
N GLN A 465 -3.35 9.42 -15.87
CA GLN A 465 -2.65 9.49 -17.15
C GLN A 465 -1.83 8.22 -17.43
N ILE A 466 -1.08 7.73 -16.46
CA ILE A 466 -0.29 6.50 -16.57
C ILE A 466 -1.20 5.29 -16.75
N LEU A 467 -2.24 5.16 -15.93
CA LEU A 467 -3.20 4.05 -16.01
C LEU A 467 -3.94 4.03 -17.36
N ALA A 468 -4.39 5.19 -17.87
CA ALA A 468 -5.03 5.30 -19.17
C ALA A 468 -4.14 4.81 -20.32
N LYS A 469 -2.83 5.05 -20.21
CA LYS A 469 -1.83 4.57 -21.17
C LYS A 469 -1.55 3.07 -21.04
N GLN A 470 -1.53 2.53 -19.82
CA GLN A 470 -1.04 1.17 -19.54
C GLN A 470 -2.14 0.10 -19.52
N LEU A 471 -3.34 0.40 -19.05
CA LEU A 471 -4.43 -0.57 -18.95
C LEU A 471 -4.80 -1.25 -20.27
N PRO A 472 -4.83 -0.56 -21.43
CA PRO A 472 -5.19 -1.22 -22.69
C PRO A 472 -4.28 -2.39 -23.08
N SER A 473 -2.99 -2.36 -22.69
CA SER A 473 -2.03 -3.44 -22.97
C SER A 473 -1.87 -4.43 -21.81
N MET A 474 -2.63 -4.29 -20.73
CA MET A 474 -2.43 -5.09 -19.52
C MET A 474 -2.52 -6.59 -19.77
N ASN A 475 -3.54 -7.06 -20.46
CA ASN A 475 -3.73 -8.49 -20.71
C ASN A 475 -2.59 -9.09 -21.57
N GLN A 476 -2.08 -8.34 -22.57
CA GLN A 476 -0.93 -8.78 -23.34
C GLN A 476 0.32 -8.86 -22.47
N ARG A 477 0.59 -7.84 -21.63
CA ARG A 477 1.73 -7.86 -20.71
C ARG A 477 1.64 -8.99 -19.69
N ILE A 478 0.44 -9.35 -19.23
CA ILE A 478 0.21 -10.52 -18.37
C ILE A 478 0.59 -11.80 -19.12
N ALA A 479 0.12 -11.98 -20.36
CA ALA A 479 0.41 -13.15 -21.16
C ALA A 479 1.92 -13.29 -21.42
N ASP A 480 2.60 -12.21 -21.80
CA ASP A 480 4.04 -12.21 -22.06
C ASP A 480 4.85 -12.53 -20.79
N ALA A 481 4.49 -11.89 -19.66
CA ALA A 481 5.14 -12.15 -18.37
C ALA A 481 4.89 -13.58 -17.87
N TYR A 482 3.68 -14.13 -18.09
CA TYR A 482 3.38 -15.52 -17.77
C TYR A 482 4.22 -16.49 -18.61
N THR A 483 4.34 -16.25 -19.91
CA THR A 483 5.17 -17.09 -20.81
C THR A 483 6.61 -17.13 -20.30
N ASN A 484 7.23 -15.99 -20.04
CA ASN A 484 8.57 -15.94 -19.46
C ASN A 484 8.66 -16.70 -18.14
N THR A 485 7.65 -16.55 -17.28
CA THR A 485 7.62 -17.19 -15.96
C THR A 485 7.49 -18.70 -16.09
N ARG A 486 6.60 -19.19 -16.95
CA ARG A 486 6.39 -20.61 -17.21
C ARG A 486 7.66 -21.26 -17.76
N ASP A 487 8.27 -20.65 -18.76
CA ASP A 487 9.51 -21.16 -19.36
C ASP A 487 10.65 -21.20 -18.35
N PHE A 488 10.74 -20.20 -17.46
CA PHE A 488 11.76 -20.18 -16.41
C PHE A 488 11.48 -21.25 -15.34
N VAL A 489 10.25 -21.43 -14.94
CA VAL A 489 9.84 -22.49 -13.98
C VAL A 489 10.18 -23.87 -14.54
N THR A 490 9.86 -24.14 -15.80
CA THR A 490 10.20 -25.39 -16.48
C THR A 490 11.71 -25.60 -16.50
N PHE A 491 12.48 -24.58 -16.87
CA PHE A 491 13.94 -24.64 -16.87
C PHE A 491 14.53 -24.93 -15.47
N ILE A 492 13.97 -24.31 -14.42
CA ILE A 492 14.38 -24.57 -13.03
C ILE A 492 14.10 -26.03 -12.65
N GLN A 493 12.93 -26.57 -12.98
CA GLN A 493 12.57 -27.97 -12.69
C GLN A 493 13.50 -28.96 -13.38
N GLU A 494 13.94 -28.68 -14.63
CA GLU A 494 14.90 -29.48 -15.35
C GLU A 494 16.32 -29.39 -14.80
N THR A 495 16.71 -28.17 -14.35
CA THR A 495 18.10 -27.89 -13.90
C THR A 495 18.32 -28.25 -12.42
N LEU A 496 17.29 -28.13 -11.58
CA LEU A 496 17.34 -28.43 -10.14
C LEU A 496 16.08 -29.20 -9.71
N PRO A 497 15.94 -30.50 -10.08
CA PRO A 497 14.74 -31.30 -9.84
C PRO A 497 14.32 -31.43 -8.37
N ASP A 498 15.27 -31.30 -7.44
CA ASP A 498 15.01 -31.41 -6.00
C ASP A 498 14.39 -30.14 -5.40
N ALA A 499 14.33 -29.03 -6.14
CA ALA A 499 13.67 -27.81 -5.70
C ALA A 499 12.15 -27.94 -5.80
N LYS A 500 11.43 -27.42 -4.79
CA LYS A 500 9.98 -27.32 -4.85
C LYS A 500 9.57 -25.96 -5.41
N ILE A 501 8.64 -25.96 -6.34
CA ILE A 501 8.13 -24.74 -6.98
C ILE A 501 6.63 -24.64 -6.74
N ASN A 502 6.19 -23.52 -6.16
CA ASN A 502 4.78 -23.19 -6.07
C ASN A 502 4.42 -22.26 -7.22
N PHE A 503 3.67 -22.78 -8.16
CA PHE A 503 3.19 -22.09 -9.36
C PHE A 503 1.92 -22.75 -9.86
N VAL A 504 1.12 -22.04 -10.65
CA VAL A 504 -0.13 -22.58 -11.21
C VAL A 504 0.12 -23.73 -12.19
N SER A 505 -0.79 -24.69 -12.23
CA SER A 505 -0.78 -25.76 -13.25
C SER A 505 -1.17 -25.22 -14.64
N GLU A 506 -0.90 -26.00 -15.70
CA GLU A 506 -1.36 -25.66 -17.06
C GLU A 506 -2.89 -25.63 -17.17
N GLU A 507 -3.57 -26.47 -16.39
CA GLU A 507 -5.03 -26.48 -16.33
C GLU A 507 -5.56 -25.17 -15.77
N LEU A 508 -5.02 -24.68 -14.65
CA LEU A 508 -5.39 -23.38 -14.07
C LEU A 508 -5.04 -22.21 -14.99
N ALA A 509 -3.90 -22.31 -15.69
CA ALA A 509 -3.50 -21.31 -16.67
C ALA A 509 -4.49 -21.23 -17.85
N SER A 510 -5.02 -22.37 -18.31
CA SER A 510 -6.04 -22.43 -19.35
C SER A 510 -7.38 -21.78 -18.93
N GLN A 511 -7.62 -21.66 -17.61
CA GLN A 511 -8.75 -20.95 -17.01
C GLN A 511 -8.49 -19.44 -16.80
N GLY A 512 -7.30 -18.95 -17.21
CA GLY A 512 -6.91 -17.54 -17.12
C GLY A 512 -6.03 -17.18 -15.92
N PHE A 513 -5.71 -18.12 -15.03
CA PHE A 513 -4.79 -17.88 -13.93
C PHE A 513 -3.34 -17.88 -14.41
N THR A 514 -2.88 -16.71 -14.84
CA THR A 514 -1.58 -16.51 -15.47
C THR A 514 -0.68 -15.54 -14.70
N PRO A 515 -0.32 -15.85 -13.42
CA PRO A 515 0.54 -15.00 -12.61
C PRO A 515 1.97 -14.95 -13.18
N SER A 516 2.66 -13.83 -12.98
CA SER A 516 4.10 -13.70 -13.30
C SER A 516 5.00 -13.93 -12.10
N VAL A 517 4.48 -14.50 -11.04
CA VAL A 517 5.19 -14.73 -9.78
C VAL A 517 5.12 -16.20 -9.40
N PHE A 518 6.23 -16.73 -8.90
CA PHE A 518 6.31 -18.07 -8.31
C PHE A 518 7.18 -18.05 -7.06
N SER A 519 7.05 -19.10 -6.24
CA SER A 519 7.91 -19.32 -5.09
C SER A 519 8.76 -20.55 -5.29
N LEU A 520 10.05 -20.45 -4.97
CA LEU A 520 11.06 -21.50 -5.12
C LEU A 520 11.61 -21.87 -3.74
N ASP A 521 11.37 -23.10 -3.35
CA ASP A 521 11.91 -23.69 -2.14
C ASP A 521 13.16 -24.51 -2.49
N LEU A 522 14.33 -23.97 -2.17
CA LEU A 522 15.62 -24.55 -2.49
C LEU A 522 15.95 -25.75 -1.57
N PRO A 523 16.71 -26.73 -2.06
CA PRO A 523 17.13 -27.88 -1.26
C PRO A 523 17.88 -27.44 0.01
N THR A 524 17.67 -28.16 1.10
CA THR A 524 18.32 -27.87 2.39
C THR A 524 19.41 -28.90 2.72
N LYS A 525 20.41 -28.48 3.52
CA LYS A 525 21.44 -29.34 4.10
C LYS A 525 21.53 -29.04 5.59
N GLY A 526 21.74 -30.08 6.41
CA GLY A 526 21.88 -29.97 7.86
C GLY A 526 21.25 -31.14 8.59
N ASN A 527 21.65 -31.35 9.84
CA ASN A 527 21.17 -32.43 10.71
C ASN A 527 20.01 -31.96 11.61
N THR A 528 19.95 -30.67 11.90
CA THR A 528 18.89 -30.05 12.71
C THR A 528 18.06 -29.10 11.86
N ASP A 529 16.86 -28.77 12.32
CA ASP A 529 15.99 -27.82 11.63
C ASP A 529 16.63 -26.42 11.56
N GLU A 530 17.37 -26.01 12.60
CA GLU A 530 18.07 -24.73 12.63
C GLU A 530 19.22 -24.69 11.60
N GLU A 531 20.00 -25.78 11.46
CA GLU A 531 21.03 -25.89 10.43
C GLU A 531 20.44 -25.84 9.02
N LYS A 532 19.32 -26.55 8.79
CA LYS A 532 18.62 -26.54 7.52
C LYS A 532 18.10 -25.15 7.16
N GLU A 533 17.49 -24.48 8.11
CA GLU A 533 16.97 -23.13 7.92
C GLU A 533 18.08 -22.12 7.63
N THR A 534 19.17 -22.17 8.40
CA THR A 534 20.34 -21.31 8.19
C THR A 534 20.95 -21.52 6.81
N TYR A 535 21.11 -22.79 6.39
CA TYR A 535 21.61 -23.12 5.06
C TYR A 535 20.68 -22.59 3.96
N LYS A 536 19.37 -22.79 4.10
CA LYS A 536 18.36 -22.33 3.13
C LYS A 536 18.39 -20.80 2.98
N ARG A 537 18.45 -20.06 4.09
CA ARG A 537 18.54 -18.59 4.05
C ARG A 537 19.78 -18.10 3.31
N ALA A 538 20.95 -18.69 3.61
CA ALA A 538 22.19 -18.38 2.93
C ALA A 538 22.12 -18.68 1.43
N LEU A 539 21.50 -19.81 1.07
CA LEU A 539 21.36 -20.24 -0.32
C LEU A 539 20.39 -19.32 -1.09
N ASN A 540 19.27 -18.94 -0.49
CA ASN A 540 18.34 -17.97 -1.05
C ASN A 540 19.03 -16.65 -1.37
N LEU A 541 19.80 -16.10 -0.41
CA LEU A 541 20.54 -14.85 -0.59
C LEU A 541 21.62 -14.98 -1.66
N LYS A 542 22.30 -16.15 -1.75
CA LYS A 542 23.29 -16.41 -2.81
C LYS A 542 22.66 -16.32 -4.19
N LEU A 543 21.51 -16.98 -4.40
CA LEU A 543 20.79 -16.93 -5.68
C LEU A 543 20.33 -15.49 -6.01
N ILE A 544 19.71 -14.84 -5.05
CA ILE A 544 19.21 -13.46 -5.24
C ILE A 544 20.37 -12.52 -5.59
N ASN A 545 21.47 -12.57 -4.84
CA ASN A 545 22.64 -11.73 -5.09
C ASN A 545 23.21 -11.97 -6.50
N LEU A 546 23.35 -13.22 -6.95
CA LEU A 546 23.79 -13.51 -8.30
C LEU A 546 22.86 -12.90 -9.35
N MET A 547 21.53 -13.03 -9.19
CA MET A 547 20.57 -12.46 -10.12
C MET A 547 20.69 -10.94 -10.22
N ILE A 548 20.90 -10.23 -9.12
CA ILE A 548 20.95 -8.76 -9.14
C ILE A 548 22.33 -8.20 -9.51
N THR A 549 23.41 -8.96 -9.32
CA THR A 549 24.78 -8.49 -9.63
C THR A 549 25.23 -8.87 -11.03
N GLU A 550 24.86 -10.04 -11.53
CA GLU A 550 25.28 -10.49 -12.86
C GLU A 550 24.41 -9.90 -13.99
N ILE A 551 23.14 -9.59 -13.71
CA ILE A 551 22.20 -9.03 -14.68
C ILE A 551 21.44 -7.81 -14.14
N PRO A 552 22.12 -6.74 -13.67
CA PRO A 552 21.51 -5.61 -12.98
C PRO A 552 20.51 -4.83 -13.86
N ASP A 553 20.67 -4.85 -15.18
CA ASP A 553 19.74 -4.22 -16.11
C ASP A 553 18.44 -5.02 -16.28
N GLN A 554 18.46 -6.32 -16.01
CA GLN A 554 17.34 -7.25 -16.17
C GLN A 554 16.66 -7.62 -14.86
N SER A 555 17.34 -7.50 -13.72
CA SER A 555 16.83 -7.88 -12.41
C SER A 555 17.14 -6.87 -11.31
N LYS A 556 16.34 -6.94 -10.26
CA LYS A 556 16.53 -6.17 -9.04
C LYS A 556 16.06 -6.94 -7.83
N PHE A 557 16.59 -6.58 -6.66
CA PHE A 557 16.01 -6.98 -5.39
C PHE A 557 14.76 -6.13 -5.15
N CYS A 558 13.59 -6.76 -5.08
CA CYS A 558 12.34 -6.03 -4.92
C CYS A 558 11.22 -6.94 -4.43
N VAL A 559 10.58 -6.55 -3.37
CA VAL A 559 9.44 -7.24 -2.77
C VAL A 559 8.11 -6.97 -3.50
N SER A 560 8.06 -5.95 -4.33
CA SER A 560 6.95 -5.66 -5.21
C SER A 560 7.30 -6.24 -6.58
N TYR A 561 6.66 -7.35 -6.97
CA TYR A 561 6.94 -7.91 -8.27
C TYR A 561 6.71 -6.88 -9.37
N GLY A 562 7.79 -6.63 -10.10
CA GLY A 562 7.89 -5.56 -11.06
C GLY A 562 7.48 -6.01 -12.43
N GLN A 563 6.95 -5.04 -13.16
CA GLN A 563 6.68 -5.17 -14.58
C GLN A 563 7.83 -4.61 -15.42
N LEU A 564 8.82 -3.98 -14.77
CA LEU A 564 9.94 -3.29 -15.43
C LEU A 564 11.19 -4.16 -15.50
N LYS A 565 11.47 -4.94 -14.46
CA LYS A 565 12.60 -5.86 -14.36
C LYS A 565 12.17 -7.13 -13.64
N GLY A 566 12.91 -8.21 -13.77
CA GLY A 566 12.78 -9.37 -12.90
C GLY A 566 13.00 -8.99 -11.43
N CYS A 567 12.14 -9.43 -10.55
CA CYS A 567 12.24 -9.15 -9.11
C CYS A 567 12.51 -10.44 -8.35
N TYR A 568 13.52 -10.40 -7.49
CA TYR A 568 13.95 -11.53 -6.68
C TYR A 568 14.04 -11.11 -5.22
N TRP A 569 13.47 -11.89 -4.32
CA TRP A 569 13.58 -11.66 -2.86
C TRP A 569 13.31 -12.93 -2.07
N THR A 570 13.61 -12.91 -0.77
CA THR A 570 13.32 -14.02 0.14
C THR A 570 12.24 -13.61 1.13
N ILE A 571 11.35 -14.54 1.43
CA ILE A 571 10.27 -14.38 2.41
C ILE A 571 10.09 -15.68 3.19
N PRO A 572 9.56 -15.63 4.42
CA PRO A 572 9.01 -16.83 5.05
C PRO A 572 7.83 -17.37 4.25
N ALA A 573 7.74 -18.69 4.12
CA ALA A 573 6.60 -19.34 3.44
C ALA A 573 5.27 -19.12 4.18
N THR A 574 5.34 -18.79 5.45
CA THR A 574 4.20 -18.62 6.38
C THR A 574 3.77 -17.17 6.55
N SER A 575 4.51 -16.21 6.00
CA SER A 575 4.16 -14.78 6.07
C SER A 575 4.68 -14.03 4.87
N THR A 576 4.29 -12.77 4.76
CA THR A 576 4.73 -11.90 3.67
C THR A 576 5.35 -10.63 4.22
N GLN A 577 5.95 -9.84 3.33
CA GLN A 577 6.69 -8.65 3.67
C GLN A 577 5.96 -7.73 4.67
N GLY A 578 6.68 -7.29 5.68
CA GLY A 578 6.24 -6.32 6.69
C GLY A 578 5.41 -6.92 7.82
N THR A 579 5.13 -8.23 7.79
CA THR A 579 4.47 -8.96 8.86
C THR A 579 5.27 -10.19 9.32
N THR A 580 6.55 -10.25 8.94
CA THR A 580 7.46 -11.30 9.42
C THR A 580 7.48 -11.29 10.94
N LYS A 581 7.06 -12.38 11.55
CA LYS A 581 7.09 -12.56 13.00
C LYS A 581 8.39 -13.21 13.40
N GLU A 582 8.88 -12.89 14.59
CA GLU A 582 9.97 -13.66 15.19
C GLU A 582 9.60 -15.15 15.24
N GLY A 583 10.53 -15.99 14.80
CA GLY A 583 10.32 -17.44 14.72
C GLY A 583 9.68 -17.95 13.43
N ASP A 584 9.35 -17.10 12.48
CA ASP A 584 8.96 -17.55 11.14
C ASP A 584 10.08 -18.39 10.52
N LYS A 585 9.72 -19.53 9.97
CA LYS A 585 10.61 -20.53 9.39
C LYS A 585 10.23 -20.77 7.93
N ASP A 586 11.01 -21.62 7.28
CA ASP A 586 10.75 -22.07 5.93
C ASP A 586 10.86 -20.95 4.89
N TYR A 587 12.03 -20.28 4.90
CA TYR A 587 12.30 -19.21 3.94
C TYR A 587 12.39 -19.74 2.51
N ILE A 588 11.69 -19.08 1.60
CA ILE A 588 11.66 -19.38 0.17
C ILE A 588 12.13 -18.19 -0.66
N VAL A 589 12.68 -18.47 -1.84
CA VAL A 589 12.89 -17.43 -2.84
C VAL A 589 11.59 -17.17 -3.55
N ARG A 590 11.29 -15.90 -3.73
CA ARG A 590 10.19 -15.45 -4.53
C ARG A 590 10.72 -14.72 -5.76
N ALA A 591 10.28 -15.13 -6.93
CA ALA A 591 10.66 -14.53 -8.19
C ALA A 591 9.44 -14.03 -8.96
N SER A 592 9.57 -12.89 -9.61
CA SER A 592 8.57 -12.38 -10.52
C SER A 592 9.25 -11.88 -11.78
N LEU A 593 8.80 -12.35 -12.94
CA LEU A 593 9.39 -11.99 -14.21
C LEU A 593 8.57 -10.91 -14.93
N SER A 594 9.27 -10.00 -15.60
CA SER A 594 8.63 -8.97 -16.41
C SER A 594 8.36 -9.46 -17.84
N PRO A 595 7.43 -8.80 -18.56
CA PRO A 595 7.14 -9.20 -19.95
C PRO A 595 8.32 -8.96 -20.92
N ASN A 596 9.23 -8.04 -20.61
CA ASN A 596 10.25 -7.56 -21.54
C ASN A 596 11.68 -7.93 -21.12
N LEU A 597 11.87 -8.93 -20.25
CA LEU A 597 13.22 -9.35 -19.83
C LEU A 597 13.88 -10.28 -20.84
N ASP A 598 15.21 -10.35 -20.80
CA ASP A 598 16.00 -11.36 -21.50
C ASP A 598 16.04 -12.66 -20.65
N LEU A 599 15.17 -13.60 -20.98
CA LEU A 599 15.04 -14.84 -20.23
C LEU A 599 16.30 -15.73 -20.28
N GLU A 600 17.05 -15.69 -21.36
CA GLU A 600 18.27 -16.52 -21.50
C GLU A 600 19.37 -16.07 -20.53
N LEU A 601 19.47 -14.77 -20.25
CA LEU A 601 20.37 -14.29 -19.21
C LEU A 601 19.97 -14.82 -17.82
N HIS A 602 18.68 -14.81 -17.49
CA HIS A 602 18.19 -15.36 -16.22
C HIS A 602 18.47 -16.87 -16.10
N LYS A 603 18.22 -17.64 -17.17
CA LYS A 603 18.53 -19.08 -17.22
C LYS A 603 20.02 -19.35 -17.03
N LYS A 604 20.88 -18.55 -17.68
CA LYS A 604 22.34 -18.65 -17.54
C LYS A 604 22.77 -18.46 -16.09
N VAL A 605 22.35 -17.38 -15.44
CA VAL A 605 22.72 -17.09 -14.05
C VAL A 605 22.20 -18.19 -13.11
N PHE A 606 20.98 -18.68 -13.32
CA PHE A 606 20.44 -19.79 -12.53
C PHE A 606 21.27 -21.07 -12.70
N LYS A 607 21.67 -21.41 -13.94
CA LYS A 607 22.52 -22.56 -14.22
C LYS A 607 23.90 -22.43 -13.55
N ASP A 608 24.49 -21.24 -13.60
CA ASP A 608 25.77 -20.98 -12.93
C ASP A 608 25.62 -21.11 -11.40
N PHE A 609 24.50 -20.66 -10.82
CA PHE A 609 24.16 -20.88 -9.43
C PHE A 609 24.12 -22.37 -9.07
N VAL A 610 23.40 -23.20 -9.87
CA VAL A 610 23.26 -24.64 -9.62
C VAL A 610 24.59 -25.38 -9.75
N ASN A 611 25.42 -25.01 -10.73
CA ASN A 611 26.76 -25.60 -10.90
C ASN A 611 27.70 -25.35 -9.71
N ASN A 612 27.37 -24.39 -8.85
CA ASN A 612 28.17 -23.98 -7.67
C ASN A 612 27.46 -24.32 -6.32
N LEU A 613 26.47 -25.25 -6.33
CA LEU A 613 25.84 -25.81 -5.12
C LEU A 613 26.68 -26.91 -4.53
#